data_4b0dd2c95bd599dd3d686de012dc78cc
#
_entry.id   4b0dd2c95bd599dd3d686de012dc78cc
#
_cell.length_a   1.000
_cell.length_b   1.000
_cell.length_c   1.000
_cell.angle_alpha   90.00
_cell.angle_beta   90.00
_cell.angle_gamma   90.00
#
_symmetry.space_group_name_H-M   'P 1'
#
loop_
_entity.id
_entity.type
_entity.pdbx_description
1 polymer ?
#
loop_
_entity_poly.entity_id
_entity_poly.type
_entity_poly.pdbx_seq_one_letter_code
_entity_poly.pdbx_strand_id
1 'polypeptide(L)'
;MKHLLRGLWIVALILCCNFQQVFAQQMPPIPVDKNVRIGKLDNGLTYYIRKNSQPANRADFYIAQKVGSIQEEADQRGLAHFLEHMCFNGTTHFPGDALKQYLERIGVKFGENLNAYTSVDETVYNISNVPVTTPGAIDSCLLILHDWSNDLTLDPKEIDKERGVINEEWRTRMSAIQRFQEKMLPVMFEGTKYATCFPIGTMEVVMNFKPQTLRDYYEKWYRPDLQGIVVVGDIDVDAIEAQIKKMFSDIPAQPNAAKREYYPVNDNKEPIVLVYQDKEQSNVQALIFNKHEATPDEQKGDMGYLVQNYATTLINNMLNERLNE
;
A
#
# COMPACT_ATOMS: atom_id res chain seq x y z
N MET A 1 -51.45 1.13 37.81
CA MET A 1 -50.80 0.46 36.68
C MET A 1 -50.49 1.35 35.48
N LYS A 2 -51.48 2.05 34.87
CA LYS A 2 -51.21 2.90 33.67
C LYS A 2 -50.24 4.07 33.90
N HIS A 3 -50.16 4.63 35.09
CA HIS A 3 -49.24 5.72 35.40
C HIS A 3 -47.80 5.22 35.67
N LEU A 4 -47.63 4.03 36.22
CA LEU A 4 -46.32 3.39 36.43
C LEU A 4 -45.66 3.01 35.08
N LEU A 5 -46.48 2.49 34.13
CA LEU A 5 -46.00 2.16 32.79
C LEU A 5 -45.54 3.40 31.99
N ARG A 6 -46.29 4.54 32.12
CA ARG A 6 -45.91 5.80 31.47
C ARG A 6 -44.59 6.36 32.06
N GLY A 7 -44.37 6.24 33.36
CA GLY A 7 -43.12 6.62 34.01
C GLY A 7 -41.92 5.79 33.53
N LEU A 8 -42.10 4.49 33.35
CA LEU A 8 -41.06 3.62 32.82
C LEU A 8 -40.66 3.95 31.38
N TRP A 9 -41.64 4.31 30.50
CA TRP A 9 -41.36 4.71 29.13
C TRP A 9 -40.61 6.04 29.05
N ILE A 10 -40.89 7.01 29.92
CA ILE A 10 -40.22 8.28 29.98
C ILE A 10 -38.77 8.09 30.45
N VAL A 11 -38.54 7.25 31.47
CA VAL A 11 -37.19 6.94 31.95
C VAL A 11 -36.39 6.18 30.89
N ALA A 12 -37.01 5.26 30.17
CA ALA A 12 -36.36 4.54 29.06
C ALA A 12 -36.00 5.50 27.90
N LEU A 13 -36.88 6.44 27.55
CA LEU A 13 -36.61 7.47 26.53
C LEU A 13 -35.45 8.40 26.96
N ILE A 14 -35.43 8.84 28.22
CA ILE A 14 -34.36 9.69 28.77
C ILE A 14 -33.02 8.93 28.79
N LEU A 15 -33.03 7.65 29.13
CA LEU A 15 -31.85 6.79 29.07
C LEU A 15 -31.35 6.59 27.62
N CYS A 16 -32.26 6.38 26.67
CA CYS A 16 -31.89 6.27 25.25
C CYS A 16 -31.32 7.59 24.69
N CYS A 17 -31.93 8.75 25.05
CA CYS A 17 -31.41 10.06 24.63
C CYS A 17 -30.02 10.37 25.24
N ASN A 18 -29.78 9.96 26.48
CA ASN A 18 -28.46 10.13 27.09
C ASN A 18 -27.40 9.16 26.51
N PHE A 19 -27.82 7.96 26.10
CA PHE A 19 -26.95 7.03 25.39
C PHE A 19 -26.50 7.57 24.03
N GLN A 20 -27.40 8.24 23.29
CA GLN A 20 -27.04 8.88 22.03
C GLN A 20 -26.07 10.08 22.22
N GLN A 21 -26.19 10.83 23.33
CA GLN A 21 -25.25 11.92 23.60
C GLN A 21 -23.87 11.43 24.03
N VAL A 22 -23.75 10.27 24.66
CA VAL A 22 -22.45 9.69 25.03
C VAL A 22 -21.67 9.20 23.79
N PHE A 23 -22.36 8.76 22.74
CA PHE A 23 -21.72 8.40 21.48
C PHE A 23 -21.46 9.58 20.54
N ALA A 24 -22.05 10.75 20.80
CA ALA A 24 -21.81 11.98 20.04
C ALA A 24 -20.63 12.80 20.57
N GLN A 25 -19.94 12.36 21.63
CA GLN A 25 -18.69 12.98 22.04
C GLN A 25 -17.62 12.63 20.99
N GLN A 26 -17.23 13.62 20.20
CA GLN A 26 -16.12 13.50 19.27
C GLN A 26 -14.90 12.99 20.05
N MET A 27 -14.49 11.75 19.74
CA MET A 27 -13.29 11.19 20.36
C MET A 27 -12.08 12.06 19.98
N PRO A 28 -11.14 12.30 20.89
CA PRO A 28 -9.99 13.14 20.58
C PRO A 28 -9.16 12.51 19.45
N PRO A 29 -8.46 13.33 18.67
CA PRO A 29 -7.53 12.83 17.66
C PRO A 29 -6.39 12.06 18.35
N ILE A 30 -5.87 11.06 17.66
CA ILE A 30 -4.66 10.34 18.11
C ILE A 30 -3.50 11.33 18.04
N PRO A 31 -2.74 11.52 19.14
CA PRO A 31 -1.61 12.44 19.13
C PRO A 31 -0.56 12.01 18.11
N VAL A 32 -0.13 12.94 17.25
CA VAL A 32 1.01 12.72 16.36
C VAL A 32 2.29 12.66 17.21
N ASP A 33 3.16 11.69 16.93
CA ASP A 33 4.48 11.59 17.58
C ASP A 33 5.29 12.88 17.28
N LYS A 34 5.61 13.64 18.32
CA LYS A 34 6.34 14.90 18.22
C LYS A 34 7.78 14.75 17.68
N ASN A 35 8.30 13.52 17.70
CA ASN A 35 9.63 13.20 17.19
C ASN A 35 9.62 12.90 15.67
N VAL A 36 8.47 12.86 15.05
CA VAL A 36 8.36 12.71 13.59
C VAL A 36 8.38 14.10 12.96
N ARG A 37 9.37 14.39 12.14
CA ARG A 37 9.41 15.54 11.25
C ARG A 37 8.57 15.21 10.01
N ILE A 38 7.49 15.95 9.80
CA ILE A 38 6.63 15.83 8.64
C ILE A 38 6.77 17.09 7.80
N GLY A 39 6.94 16.93 6.48
CA GLY A 39 6.97 18.06 5.57
C GLY A 39 6.41 17.70 4.21
N LYS A 40 6.17 18.74 3.41
CA LYS A 40 5.69 18.62 2.04
C LYS A 40 6.46 19.60 1.17
N LEU A 41 6.96 19.13 0.02
CA LEU A 41 7.62 19.95 -0.98
C LEU A 41 6.60 20.68 -1.86
N ASP A 42 7.03 21.73 -2.52
CA ASP A 42 6.18 22.54 -3.42
C ASP A 42 5.63 21.72 -4.59
N ASN A 43 6.35 20.67 -5.02
CA ASN A 43 5.90 19.74 -6.05
C ASN A 43 4.86 18.70 -5.56
N GLY A 44 4.55 18.70 -4.27
CA GLY A 44 3.53 17.84 -3.68
C GLY A 44 4.05 16.62 -2.92
N LEU A 45 5.33 16.27 -3.04
CA LEU A 45 5.94 15.13 -2.34
C LEU A 45 5.90 15.35 -0.82
N THR A 46 5.47 14.33 -0.09
CA THR A 46 5.42 14.34 1.38
C THR A 46 6.57 13.52 1.95
N TYR A 47 7.17 13.97 3.06
CA TYR A 47 8.20 13.20 3.74
C TYR A 47 7.97 13.09 5.24
N TYR A 48 8.45 11.99 5.82
CA TYR A 48 8.41 11.67 7.23
C TYR A 48 9.81 11.25 7.68
N ILE A 49 10.37 11.93 8.68
CA ILE A 49 11.71 11.65 9.19
C ILE A 49 11.62 11.46 10.69
N ARG A 50 12.17 10.35 11.19
CA ARG A 50 12.20 10.09 12.63
C ARG A 50 13.55 9.56 13.06
N LYS A 51 14.15 10.19 14.07
CA LYS A 51 15.33 9.63 14.72
C LYS A 51 14.95 8.41 15.56
N ASN A 52 15.66 7.31 15.34
CA ASN A 52 15.59 6.11 16.16
C ASN A 52 16.98 5.48 16.28
N SER A 53 17.55 5.50 17.48
CA SER A 53 18.90 5.00 17.73
C SER A 53 18.96 3.49 18.03
N GLN A 54 17.89 2.75 17.75
CA GLN A 54 17.82 1.29 17.90
C GLN A 54 17.35 0.63 16.59
N PRO A 55 18.21 -0.15 15.94
CA PRO A 55 19.63 -0.41 16.25
C PRO A 55 20.52 0.81 15.96
N ALA A 56 21.60 0.95 16.73
CA ALA A 56 22.55 2.03 16.52
C ALA A 56 23.23 1.97 15.15
N ASN A 57 23.54 3.13 14.56
CA ASN A 57 24.20 3.28 13.27
C ASN A 57 23.45 2.62 12.09
N ARG A 58 22.14 2.51 12.16
CA ARG A 58 21.30 1.96 11.11
C ARG A 58 20.15 2.89 10.77
N ALA A 59 19.71 2.85 9.51
CA ALA A 59 18.51 3.54 9.05
C ALA A 59 17.78 2.74 7.99
N ASP A 60 16.48 3.01 7.90
CA ASP A 60 15.57 2.47 6.90
C ASP A 60 15.04 3.62 6.03
N PHE A 61 14.97 3.37 4.74
CA PHE A 61 14.51 4.30 3.72
C PHE A 61 13.35 3.67 2.95
N TYR A 62 12.25 4.42 2.84
CA TYR A 62 11.07 3.99 2.10
C TYR A 62 10.62 5.07 1.13
N ILE A 63 10.11 4.63 -0.03
CA ILE A 63 9.25 5.46 -0.86
C ILE A 63 7.95 4.71 -1.10
N ALA A 64 6.84 5.34 -0.78
CA ALA A 64 5.50 4.83 -1.00
C ALA A 64 4.82 5.61 -2.14
N GLN A 65 4.25 4.87 -3.09
CA GLN A 65 3.43 5.40 -4.17
C GLN A 65 1.96 5.14 -3.81
N LYS A 66 1.11 6.14 -3.83
CA LYS A 66 -0.35 5.97 -3.77
C LYS A 66 -0.91 5.47 -5.10
N VAL A 67 -0.26 4.46 -5.65
CA VAL A 67 -0.47 3.91 -6.99
C VAL A 67 -0.30 2.40 -6.95
N GLY A 68 -1.26 1.68 -7.51
CA GLY A 68 -1.24 0.22 -7.59
C GLY A 68 -2.02 -0.27 -8.79
N SER A 69 -2.43 -1.52 -8.78
CA SER A 69 -3.12 -2.15 -9.93
C SER A 69 -4.50 -1.56 -10.22
N ILE A 70 -5.13 -0.84 -9.29
CA ILE A 70 -6.42 -0.16 -9.50
C ILE A 70 -6.31 0.99 -10.51
N GLN A 71 -5.11 1.58 -10.72
CA GLN A 71 -4.89 2.63 -11.69
C GLN A 71 -4.68 2.12 -13.11
N GLU A 72 -4.52 0.82 -13.30
CA GLU A 72 -4.29 0.21 -14.62
C GLU A 72 -5.52 0.30 -15.52
N GLU A 73 -5.29 0.56 -16.80
CA GLU A 73 -6.28 0.37 -17.84
C GLU A 73 -6.32 -1.12 -18.28
N ALA A 74 -7.27 -1.47 -19.14
CA ALA A 74 -7.45 -2.87 -19.55
C ALA A 74 -6.20 -3.48 -20.22
N ASP A 75 -5.47 -2.70 -21.00
CA ASP A 75 -4.22 -3.07 -21.67
C ASP A 75 -2.97 -2.90 -20.81
N GLN A 76 -3.15 -2.48 -19.56
CA GLN A 76 -2.08 -2.26 -18.57
C GLN A 76 -2.13 -3.25 -17.41
N ARG A 77 -2.99 -4.26 -17.44
CA ARG A 77 -3.19 -5.19 -16.32
C ARG A 77 -1.93 -5.98 -15.99
N GLY A 78 -1.32 -5.66 -14.85
CA GLY A 78 -0.06 -6.20 -14.35
C GLY A 78 1.11 -5.23 -14.47
N LEU A 79 0.93 -4.03 -15.05
CA LEU A 79 2.02 -3.08 -15.24
C LEU A 79 2.43 -2.35 -13.95
N ALA A 80 1.56 -2.24 -12.96
CA ALA A 80 1.95 -1.73 -11.65
C ALA A 80 3.02 -2.62 -11.01
N HIS A 81 2.80 -3.93 -11.01
CA HIS A 81 3.74 -4.93 -10.50
C HIS A 81 4.97 -5.06 -11.41
N PHE A 82 4.78 -5.01 -12.72
CA PHE A 82 5.90 -5.01 -13.67
C PHE A 82 6.83 -3.81 -13.44
N LEU A 83 6.26 -2.64 -13.20
CA LEU A 83 7.01 -1.42 -12.90
C LEU A 83 7.79 -1.53 -11.58
N GLU A 84 7.23 -2.21 -10.58
CA GLU A 84 7.93 -2.54 -9.34
C GLU A 84 9.24 -3.27 -9.64
N HIS A 85 9.20 -4.33 -10.45
CA HIS A 85 10.39 -5.07 -10.87
C HIS A 85 11.40 -4.20 -11.62
N MET A 86 10.90 -3.32 -12.50
CA MET A 86 11.77 -2.45 -13.30
C MET A 86 12.52 -1.41 -12.46
N CYS A 87 12.05 -1.07 -11.27
CA CYS A 87 12.78 -0.23 -10.32
C CYS A 87 14.14 -0.83 -9.90
N PHE A 88 14.31 -2.15 -10.05
CA PHE A 88 15.55 -2.86 -9.75
C PHE A 88 16.39 -3.20 -11.00
N ASN A 89 15.90 -2.86 -12.19
CA ASN A 89 16.49 -3.24 -13.48
C ASN A 89 17.02 -2.05 -14.30
N GLY A 90 17.41 -0.98 -13.61
CA GLY A 90 18.12 0.15 -14.19
C GLY A 90 17.42 1.48 -14.02
N THR A 91 18.17 2.42 -13.48
CA THR A 91 17.81 3.83 -13.32
C THR A 91 18.88 4.70 -13.96
N THR A 92 18.65 6.01 -14.03
CA THR A 92 19.60 6.96 -14.61
C THR A 92 20.98 6.90 -13.93
N HIS A 93 21.00 6.84 -12.60
CA HIS A 93 22.26 6.85 -11.84
C HIS A 93 22.78 5.43 -11.53
N PHE A 94 21.93 4.42 -11.63
CA PHE A 94 22.29 3.02 -11.37
C PHE A 94 21.84 2.14 -12.55
N PRO A 95 22.62 2.10 -13.66
CA PRO A 95 22.24 1.32 -14.85
C PRO A 95 22.31 -0.19 -14.59
N GLY A 96 21.36 -0.93 -15.15
CA GLY A 96 21.27 -2.39 -15.02
C GLY A 96 21.22 -2.85 -13.57
N ASP A 97 22.16 -3.71 -13.16
CA ASP A 97 22.24 -4.24 -11.79
C ASP A 97 23.04 -3.38 -10.81
N ALA A 98 23.50 -2.19 -11.21
CA ALA A 98 24.40 -1.36 -10.40
C ALA A 98 23.81 -0.99 -9.03
N LEU A 99 22.48 -0.80 -8.95
CA LEU A 99 21.77 -0.53 -7.69
C LEU A 99 21.93 -1.72 -6.71
N LYS A 100 21.60 -2.92 -7.15
CA LYS A 100 21.69 -4.14 -6.33
C LYS A 100 23.14 -4.36 -5.88
N GLN A 101 24.10 -4.27 -6.81
CA GLN A 101 25.52 -4.43 -6.52
C GLN A 101 26.05 -3.38 -5.53
N TYR A 102 25.61 -2.14 -5.65
CA TYR A 102 25.98 -1.09 -4.69
C TYR A 102 25.46 -1.40 -3.29
N LEU A 103 24.17 -1.72 -3.16
CA LEU A 103 23.53 -2.00 -1.87
C LEU A 103 24.14 -3.26 -1.20
N GLU A 104 24.36 -4.33 -1.96
CA GLU A 104 25.03 -5.53 -1.45
C GLU A 104 26.45 -5.24 -0.92
N ARG A 105 27.22 -4.40 -1.63
CA ARG A 105 28.56 -4.00 -1.20
C ARG A 105 28.57 -3.27 0.15
N ILE A 106 27.52 -2.52 0.48
CA ILE A 106 27.39 -1.86 1.79
C ILE A 106 26.66 -2.72 2.83
N GLY A 107 26.34 -3.98 2.50
CA GLY A 107 25.74 -4.96 3.42
C GLY A 107 24.22 -4.98 3.44
N VAL A 108 23.56 -4.34 2.48
CA VAL A 108 22.10 -4.41 2.27
C VAL A 108 21.80 -5.52 1.27
N LYS A 109 21.14 -6.59 1.70
CA LYS A 109 20.90 -7.78 0.88
C LYS A 109 19.53 -7.72 0.21
N PHE A 110 19.48 -8.12 -1.07
CA PHE A 110 18.23 -8.27 -1.80
C PHE A 110 17.35 -9.39 -1.16
N GLY A 111 16.05 -9.13 -1.04
CA GLY A 111 15.09 -10.05 -0.42
C GLY A 111 15.08 -10.04 1.12
N GLU A 112 16.17 -9.61 1.77
CA GLU A 112 16.23 -9.46 3.23
C GLU A 112 16.01 -7.99 3.66
N ASN A 113 16.77 -7.07 3.06
CA ASN A 113 16.79 -5.66 3.43
C ASN A 113 16.32 -4.74 2.28
N LEU A 114 16.45 -5.18 1.05
CA LEU A 114 15.97 -4.50 -0.14
C LEU A 114 14.75 -5.25 -0.67
N ASN A 115 13.58 -4.63 -0.58
CA ASN A 115 12.31 -5.22 -0.97
C ASN A 115 11.38 -4.18 -1.60
N ALA A 116 10.33 -4.68 -2.25
CA ALA A 116 9.17 -3.91 -2.67
C ALA A 116 7.92 -4.77 -2.62
N TYR A 117 6.76 -4.14 -2.70
CA TYR A 117 5.51 -4.82 -2.96
C TYR A 117 4.54 -3.91 -3.71
N THR A 118 3.72 -4.51 -4.54
CA THR A 118 2.60 -3.86 -5.21
C THR A 118 1.28 -4.42 -4.69
N SER A 119 0.41 -3.53 -4.25
CA SER A 119 -0.96 -3.81 -3.86
C SER A 119 -1.96 -3.25 -4.89
N VAL A 120 -3.23 -3.31 -4.55
CA VAL A 120 -4.31 -2.77 -5.39
C VAL A 120 -4.19 -1.26 -5.52
N ASP A 121 -3.84 -0.54 -4.46
CA ASP A 121 -3.90 0.93 -4.37
C ASP A 121 -2.58 1.60 -3.95
N GLU A 122 -1.54 0.81 -3.71
CA GLU A 122 -0.21 1.32 -3.34
C GLU A 122 0.91 0.42 -3.87
N THR A 123 2.09 1.02 -4.04
CA THR A 123 3.36 0.33 -4.28
C THR A 123 4.41 0.92 -3.34
N VAL A 124 5.13 0.09 -2.62
CA VAL A 124 6.13 0.53 -1.63
C VAL A 124 7.46 -0.13 -1.90
N TYR A 125 8.52 0.66 -1.84
CA TYR A 125 9.91 0.21 -1.95
C TYR A 125 10.64 0.54 -0.66
N ASN A 126 11.50 -0.37 -0.20
CA ASN A 126 12.28 -0.14 1.01
C ASN A 126 13.72 -0.61 0.90
N ILE A 127 14.61 0.15 1.52
CA ILE A 127 16.01 -0.17 1.77
C ILE A 127 16.20 -0.12 3.28
N SER A 128 16.28 -1.28 3.92
CA SER A 128 16.31 -1.38 5.38
C SER A 128 17.69 -1.73 5.90
N ASN A 129 17.91 -1.44 7.18
CA ASN A 129 19.14 -1.79 7.90
C ASN A 129 20.42 -1.20 7.26
N VAL A 130 20.34 -0.03 6.63
CA VAL A 130 21.46 0.65 5.98
C VAL A 130 22.49 1.11 7.01
N PRO A 131 23.80 0.80 6.85
CA PRO A 131 24.85 1.28 7.76
C PRO A 131 25.13 2.78 7.52
N VAL A 132 24.59 3.65 8.37
CA VAL A 132 24.70 5.12 8.21
C VAL A 132 26.11 5.66 8.46
N THR A 133 27.02 4.86 9.03
CA THR A 133 28.44 5.20 9.19
C THR A 133 29.27 4.95 7.94
N THR A 134 28.73 4.24 6.96
CA THR A 134 29.40 4.06 5.65
C THR A 134 29.34 5.36 4.87
N PRO A 135 30.49 5.93 4.48
CA PRO A 135 30.52 7.18 3.73
C PRO A 135 29.66 7.13 2.46
N GLY A 136 28.75 8.10 2.28
CA GLY A 136 27.89 8.20 1.11
C GLY A 136 26.68 7.26 1.11
N ALA A 137 26.49 6.38 2.11
CA ALA A 137 25.37 5.44 2.12
C ALA A 137 24.00 6.14 2.17
N ILE A 138 23.87 7.16 3.00
CA ILE A 138 22.63 7.96 3.09
C ILE A 138 22.33 8.65 1.77
N ASP A 139 23.32 9.35 1.20
CA ASP A 139 23.19 10.07 -0.07
C ASP A 139 22.77 9.13 -1.20
N SER A 140 23.41 7.96 -1.29
CA SER A 140 23.10 6.97 -2.31
C SER A 140 21.71 6.35 -2.11
N CYS A 141 21.28 6.08 -0.88
CA CYS A 141 19.92 5.58 -0.63
C CYS A 141 18.86 6.62 -1.01
N LEU A 142 19.07 7.89 -0.65
CA LEU A 142 18.17 8.97 -1.08
C LEU A 142 18.17 9.14 -2.61
N LEU A 143 19.32 9.00 -3.27
CA LEU A 143 19.41 9.04 -4.74
C LEU A 143 18.66 7.86 -5.38
N ILE A 144 18.72 6.67 -4.78
CA ILE A 144 17.93 5.50 -5.24
C ILE A 144 16.43 5.80 -5.12
N LEU A 145 15.97 6.37 -3.99
CA LEU A 145 14.57 6.76 -3.85
C LEU A 145 14.16 7.82 -4.88
N HIS A 146 15.06 8.77 -5.19
CA HIS A 146 14.84 9.78 -6.23
C HIS A 146 14.69 9.12 -7.61
N ASP A 147 15.59 8.21 -7.95
CA ASP A 147 15.54 7.48 -9.23
C ASP A 147 14.25 6.64 -9.35
N TRP A 148 13.83 5.99 -8.29
CA TRP A 148 12.55 5.27 -8.27
C TRP A 148 11.35 6.22 -8.45
N SER A 149 11.48 7.44 -7.97
CA SER A 149 10.44 8.46 -8.11
C SER A 149 10.26 8.96 -9.55
N ASN A 150 11.38 9.22 -10.27
CA ASN A 150 11.31 9.96 -11.54
C ASN A 150 12.30 9.52 -12.63
N ASP A 151 13.30 8.68 -12.34
CA ASP A 151 14.45 8.44 -13.22
C ASP A 151 14.66 6.98 -13.65
N LEU A 152 13.57 6.22 -13.83
CA LEU A 152 13.63 4.87 -14.37
C LEU A 152 13.98 4.89 -15.87
N THR A 153 14.92 4.05 -16.27
CA THR A 153 15.32 3.95 -17.68
C THR A 153 14.30 3.21 -18.54
N LEU A 154 13.64 2.19 -17.99
CA LEU A 154 12.67 1.34 -18.67
C LEU A 154 13.21 0.85 -20.03
N ASP A 155 14.45 0.30 -20.02
CA ASP A 155 15.09 -0.22 -21.23
C ASP A 155 14.26 -1.37 -21.82
N PRO A 156 13.88 -1.32 -23.09
CA PRO A 156 13.11 -2.39 -23.74
C PRO A 156 13.73 -3.78 -23.62
N LYS A 157 15.05 -3.89 -23.58
CA LYS A 157 15.73 -5.19 -23.42
C LYS A 157 15.56 -5.75 -22.02
N GLU A 158 15.63 -4.89 -20.99
CA GLU A 158 15.37 -5.30 -19.61
C GLU A 158 13.90 -5.63 -19.40
N ILE A 159 12.97 -4.86 -20.00
CA ILE A 159 11.54 -5.19 -20.03
C ILE A 159 11.31 -6.59 -20.61
N ASP A 160 11.92 -6.89 -21.76
CA ASP A 160 11.71 -8.21 -22.42
C ASP A 160 12.28 -9.37 -21.58
N LYS A 161 13.38 -9.18 -20.87
CA LYS A 161 13.90 -10.17 -19.92
C LYS A 161 12.96 -10.39 -18.74
N GLU A 162 12.41 -9.29 -18.19
CA GLU A 162 11.60 -9.33 -16.98
C GLU A 162 10.24 -10.01 -17.21
N ARG A 163 9.70 -10.04 -18.45
CA ARG A 163 8.47 -10.78 -18.77
C ARG A 163 8.57 -12.25 -18.35
N GLY A 164 9.72 -12.87 -18.61
CA GLY A 164 9.96 -14.26 -18.22
C GLY A 164 9.98 -14.44 -16.70
N VAL A 165 10.57 -13.51 -15.97
CA VAL A 165 10.62 -13.54 -14.50
C VAL A 165 9.22 -13.48 -13.91
N ILE A 166 8.41 -12.51 -14.33
CA ILE A 166 7.03 -12.36 -13.84
C ILE A 166 6.15 -13.55 -14.23
N ASN A 167 6.34 -14.12 -15.44
CA ASN A 167 5.62 -15.32 -15.83
C ASN A 167 5.97 -16.53 -14.95
N GLU A 168 7.24 -16.70 -14.58
CA GLU A 168 7.64 -17.75 -13.63
C GLU A 168 7.12 -17.48 -12.22
N GLU A 169 7.09 -16.24 -11.78
CA GLU A 169 6.47 -15.87 -10.51
C GLU A 169 4.98 -16.21 -10.50
N TRP A 170 4.24 -15.82 -11.53
CA TRP A 170 2.84 -16.19 -11.69
C TRP A 170 2.65 -17.71 -11.64
N ARG A 171 3.48 -18.47 -12.38
CA ARG A 171 3.42 -19.92 -12.42
C ARG A 171 3.67 -20.57 -11.05
N THR A 172 4.66 -20.07 -10.29
CA THR A 172 5.02 -20.62 -8.99
C THR A 172 4.05 -20.25 -7.87
N ARG A 173 3.38 -19.09 -8.00
CA ARG A 173 2.31 -18.67 -7.06
C ARG A 173 0.98 -19.35 -7.32
N MET A 174 0.79 -20.00 -8.49
CA MET A 174 -0.48 -20.63 -8.88
C MET A 174 -0.77 -21.85 -8.00
N SER A 175 -1.55 -21.62 -6.95
CA SER A 175 -2.01 -22.60 -5.96
C SER A 175 -3.54 -22.67 -5.94
N ALA A 176 -4.10 -23.64 -5.22
CA ALA A 176 -5.55 -23.73 -5.02
C ALA A 176 -6.14 -22.44 -4.46
N ILE A 177 -5.42 -21.79 -3.52
CA ILE A 177 -5.85 -20.51 -2.93
C ILE A 177 -5.85 -19.39 -3.96
N GLN A 178 -4.80 -19.29 -4.78
CA GLN A 178 -4.73 -18.28 -5.83
C GLN A 178 -5.87 -18.44 -6.85
N ARG A 179 -6.12 -19.68 -7.33
CA ARG A 179 -7.22 -19.96 -8.24
C ARG A 179 -8.59 -19.67 -7.63
N PHE A 180 -8.73 -19.92 -6.31
CA PHE A 180 -9.94 -19.54 -5.58
C PHE A 180 -10.13 -18.01 -5.56
N GLN A 181 -9.08 -17.25 -5.23
CA GLN A 181 -9.14 -15.78 -5.21
C GLN A 181 -9.50 -15.21 -6.59
N GLU A 182 -8.92 -15.73 -7.67
CA GLU A 182 -9.25 -15.33 -9.05
C GLU A 182 -10.73 -15.59 -9.43
N LYS A 183 -11.39 -16.56 -8.79
CA LYS A 183 -12.82 -16.82 -8.96
C LYS A 183 -13.69 -16.01 -8.00
N MET A 184 -13.22 -15.82 -6.78
CA MET A 184 -13.97 -15.15 -5.71
C MET A 184 -14.07 -13.64 -5.92
N LEU A 185 -12.95 -12.98 -6.26
CA LEU A 185 -12.94 -11.52 -6.32
C LEU A 185 -13.87 -10.93 -7.39
N PRO A 186 -13.96 -11.49 -8.61
CA PRO A 186 -14.95 -11.03 -9.59
C PRO A 186 -16.39 -11.14 -9.11
N VAL A 187 -16.71 -12.17 -8.33
CA VAL A 187 -18.06 -12.39 -7.76
C VAL A 187 -18.30 -11.46 -6.58
N MET A 188 -17.31 -11.33 -5.68
CA MET A 188 -17.41 -10.49 -4.49
C MET A 188 -17.52 -9.00 -4.84
N PHE A 189 -16.82 -8.55 -5.88
CA PHE A 189 -16.69 -7.16 -6.30
C PHE A 189 -17.32 -6.90 -7.68
N GLU A 190 -18.36 -7.66 -8.05
CA GLU A 190 -19.04 -7.54 -9.33
C GLU A 190 -19.41 -6.08 -9.64
N GLY A 191 -19.17 -5.66 -10.89
CA GLY A 191 -19.45 -4.31 -11.36
C GLY A 191 -18.49 -3.22 -10.87
N THR A 192 -17.43 -3.58 -10.14
CA THR A 192 -16.40 -2.65 -9.69
C THR A 192 -15.05 -2.96 -10.34
N LYS A 193 -14.12 -2.02 -10.32
CA LYS A 193 -12.76 -2.22 -10.83
C LYS A 193 -11.98 -3.25 -10.00
N TYR A 194 -12.31 -3.42 -8.72
CA TYR A 194 -11.70 -4.43 -7.84
C TYR A 194 -11.91 -5.88 -8.31
N ALA A 195 -12.94 -6.13 -9.12
CA ALA A 195 -13.20 -7.45 -9.70
C ALA A 195 -12.07 -7.93 -10.62
N THR A 196 -11.23 -7.04 -11.15
CA THR A 196 -10.26 -7.36 -12.21
C THR A 196 -8.86 -6.80 -12.00
N CYS A 197 -8.59 -6.05 -10.93
CA CYS A 197 -7.33 -5.36 -10.71
C CYS A 197 -6.34 -6.15 -9.86
N PHE A 198 -6.12 -7.44 -10.16
CA PHE A 198 -5.08 -8.22 -9.49
C PHE A 198 -3.68 -7.64 -9.81
N PRO A 199 -2.81 -7.42 -8.80
CA PRO A 199 -1.48 -6.87 -9.04
C PRO A 199 -0.62 -7.66 -10.02
N ILE A 200 -0.67 -9.02 -9.97
CA ILE A 200 0.05 -9.88 -10.93
C ILE A 200 -0.45 -9.71 -12.36
N GLY A 201 -1.65 -9.15 -12.55
CA GLY A 201 -2.25 -8.88 -13.84
C GLY A 201 -2.65 -10.11 -14.62
N THR A 202 -2.63 -9.99 -15.93
CA THR A 202 -2.88 -11.10 -16.86
C THR A 202 -1.65 -11.38 -17.71
N MET A 203 -1.28 -12.64 -17.84
CA MET A 203 -0.10 -13.02 -18.63
C MET A 203 -0.25 -12.66 -20.11
N GLU A 204 -1.47 -12.55 -20.61
CA GLU A 204 -1.73 -12.03 -21.97
C GLU A 204 -1.19 -10.60 -22.13
N VAL A 205 -1.47 -9.71 -21.16
CA VAL A 205 -0.95 -8.34 -21.17
C VAL A 205 0.54 -8.34 -20.88
N VAL A 206 0.98 -8.99 -19.79
CA VAL A 206 2.37 -9.00 -19.32
C VAL A 206 3.34 -9.46 -20.41
N MET A 207 2.97 -10.46 -21.18
CA MET A 207 3.83 -11.01 -22.24
C MET A 207 3.83 -10.19 -23.55
N ASN A 208 2.83 -9.31 -23.76
CA ASN A 208 2.63 -8.67 -25.07
C ASN A 208 2.53 -7.14 -25.05
N PHE A 209 2.50 -6.48 -23.87
CA PHE A 209 2.42 -5.02 -23.83
C PHE A 209 3.62 -4.38 -24.55
N LYS A 210 3.42 -3.19 -25.13
CA LYS A 210 4.52 -2.41 -25.72
C LYS A 210 5.29 -1.68 -24.65
N PRO A 211 6.62 -1.55 -24.71
CA PRO A 211 7.41 -0.79 -23.73
C PRO A 211 6.89 0.61 -23.48
N GLN A 212 6.30 1.26 -24.49
CA GLN A 212 5.68 2.57 -24.34
C GLN A 212 4.47 2.55 -23.39
N THR A 213 3.67 1.49 -23.37
CA THR A 213 2.52 1.36 -22.47
C THR A 213 2.95 1.37 -20.99
N LEU A 214 4.09 0.73 -20.69
CA LEU A 214 4.67 0.78 -19.33
C LEU A 214 5.20 2.19 -18.99
N ARG A 215 5.85 2.85 -19.96
CA ARG A 215 6.32 4.22 -19.80
C ARG A 215 5.16 5.20 -19.58
N ASP A 216 4.08 5.06 -20.34
CA ASP A 216 2.86 5.87 -20.21
C ASP A 216 2.24 5.71 -18.81
N TYR A 217 2.24 4.48 -18.27
CA TYR A 217 1.78 4.21 -16.91
C TYR A 217 2.70 4.89 -15.87
N TYR A 218 4.01 4.76 -16.02
CA TYR A 218 4.99 5.38 -15.14
C TYR A 218 4.87 6.91 -15.13
N GLU A 219 4.90 7.55 -16.29
CA GLU A 219 4.81 9.01 -16.43
C GLU A 219 3.46 9.57 -15.94
N LYS A 220 2.38 8.81 -16.07
CA LYS A 220 1.04 9.21 -15.60
C LYS A 220 0.92 9.17 -14.07
N TRP A 221 1.53 8.16 -13.43
CA TRP A 221 1.21 7.82 -12.06
C TRP A 221 2.36 8.02 -11.05
N TYR A 222 3.63 7.89 -11.47
CA TYR A 222 4.78 8.13 -10.59
C TYR A 222 5.10 9.61 -10.57
N ARG A 223 4.47 10.34 -9.67
CA ARG A 223 4.60 11.78 -9.56
C ARG A 223 4.56 12.22 -8.10
N PRO A 224 5.20 13.35 -7.77
CA PRO A 224 5.45 13.78 -6.40
C PRO A 224 4.20 13.88 -5.50
N ASP A 225 3.06 14.35 -6.05
CA ASP A 225 1.82 14.49 -5.29
C ASP A 225 1.18 13.16 -4.85
N LEU A 226 1.61 12.04 -5.43
CA LEU A 226 1.22 10.69 -5.06
C LEU A 226 2.32 9.93 -4.30
N GLN A 227 3.42 10.60 -3.94
CA GLN A 227 4.59 9.97 -3.33
C GLN A 227 4.81 10.42 -1.88
N GLY A 228 5.29 9.48 -1.08
CA GLY A 228 5.73 9.75 0.29
C GLY A 228 7.07 9.08 0.59
N ILE A 229 8.00 9.83 1.17
CA ILE A 229 9.30 9.33 1.64
C ILE A 229 9.26 9.15 3.15
N VAL A 230 9.78 8.04 3.63
CA VAL A 230 9.97 7.79 5.06
C VAL A 230 11.44 7.44 5.32
N VAL A 231 12.08 8.16 6.24
CA VAL A 231 13.45 7.86 6.70
C VAL A 231 13.43 7.73 8.23
N VAL A 232 13.82 6.55 8.72
CA VAL A 232 13.83 6.26 10.16
C VAL A 232 15.15 5.61 10.54
N GLY A 233 15.81 6.09 11.57
CA GLY A 233 17.05 5.46 12.03
C GLY A 233 17.91 6.36 12.90
N ASP A 234 19.16 5.94 13.10
CA ASP A 234 20.16 6.69 13.84
C ASP A 234 20.78 7.78 12.94
N ILE A 235 20.00 8.82 12.69
CA ILE A 235 20.25 9.88 11.72
C ILE A 235 20.13 11.26 12.34
N ASP A 236 20.69 12.24 11.65
CA ASP A 236 20.43 13.66 11.90
C ASP A 236 19.21 14.08 11.05
N VAL A 237 18.11 14.42 11.74
CA VAL A 237 16.81 14.76 11.12
C VAL A 237 16.92 16.00 10.23
N ASP A 238 17.66 17.03 10.68
CA ASP A 238 17.78 18.29 9.94
C ASP A 238 18.66 18.11 8.69
N ALA A 239 19.71 17.30 8.78
CA ALA A 239 20.54 16.95 7.63
C ALA A 239 19.75 16.15 6.58
N ILE A 240 18.98 15.14 6.99
CA ILE A 240 18.14 14.36 6.08
C ILE A 240 17.07 15.25 5.42
N GLU A 241 16.41 16.11 6.19
CA GLU A 241 15.40 17.03 5.64
C GLU A 241 16.01 17.95 4.57
N ALA A 242 17.18 18.53 4.86
CA ALA A 242 17.88 19.38 3.90
C ALA A 242 18.24 18.61 2.59
N GLN A 243 18.68 17.37 2.70
CA GLN A 243 18.99 16.52 1.56
C GLN A 243 17.73 16.18 0.74
N ILE A 244 16.63 15.78 1.39
CA ILE A 244 15.36 15.52 0.71
C ILE A 244 14.90 16.78 -0.05
N LYS A 245 14.90 17.94 0.61
CA LYS A 245 14.55 19.21 -0.04
C LYS A 245 15.43 19.52 -1.25
N LYS A 246 16.73 19.28 -1.14
CA LYS A 246 17.68 19.53 -2.23
C LYS A 246 17.49 18.57 -3.41
N MET A 247 17.30 17.28 -3.15
CA MET A 247 17.27 16.24 -4.19
C MET A 247 15.93 16.11 -4.88
N PHE A 248 14.82 16.26 -4.16
CA PHE A 248 13.49 15.98 -4.70
C PHE A 248 12.72 17.22 -5.16
N SER A 249 13.26 18.43 -4.95
CA SER A 249 12.64 19.67 -5.45
C SER A 249 12.85 19.90 -6.93
N ASP A 250 13.76 19.16 -7.59
CA ASP A 250 13.99 19.23 -9.03
C ASP A 250 12.94 18.44 -9.82
N ILE A 251 12.24 17.49 -9.18
CA ILE A 251 11.17 16.73 -9.82
C ILE A 251 9.98 17.67 -10.06
N PRO A 252 9.53 17.84 -11.33
CA PRO A 252 8.50 18.82 -11.63
C PRO A 252 7.13 18.42 -11.08
N ALA A 253 6.39 19.41 -10.57
CA ALA A 253 4.98 19.22 -10.26
C ALA A 253 4.16 19.03 -11.54
N GLN A 254 3.10 18.22 -11.46
CA GLN A 254 2.19 17.97 -12.58
C GLN A 254 0.79 18.55 -12.29
N PRO A 255 0.57 19.86 -12.42
CA PRO A 255 -0.65 20.52 -11.93
C PRO A 255 -1.93 20.08 -12.66
N ASN A 256 -1.81 19.55 -13.88
CA ASN A 256 -2.94 19.08 -14.69
C ASN A 256 -2.99 17.53 -14.78
N ALA A 257 -2.35 16.85 -13.85
CA ALA A 257 -2.28 15.40 -13.85
C ALA A 257 -3.65 14.75 -13.68
N ALA A 258 -3.77 13.52 -14.15
CA ALA A 258 -4.95 12.69 -13.95
C ALA A 258 -5.27 12.54 -12.45
N LYS A 259 -6.52 12.74 -12.07
CA LYS A 259 -6.94 12.51 -10.68
C LYS A 259 -6.85 11.01 -10.34
N ARG A 260 -6.33 10.72 -9.15
CA ARG A 260 -6.45 9.38 -8.58
C ARG A 260 -7.92 9.16 -8.19
N GLU A 261 -8.58 8.24 -8.87
CA GLU A 261 -9.96 7.91 -8.60
C GLU A 261 -10.07 6.90 -7.45
N TYR A 262 -11.14 7.03 -6.66
CA TYR A 262 -11.56 6.07 -5.66
C TYR A 262 -12.82 5.37 -6.16
N TYR A 263 -12.77 4.06 -6.25
CA TYR A 263 -13.87 3.26 -6.79
C TYR A 263 -14.74 2.77 -5.64
N PRO A 264 -16.05 3.06 -5.64
CA PRO A 264 -16.95 2.56 -4.62
C PRO A 264 -17.12 1.03 -4.76
N VAL A 265 -17.32 0.38 -3.64
CA VAL A 265 -17.77 -1.02 -3.57
C VAL A 265 -19.19 -1.03 -3.05
N ASN A 266 -20.15 -1.35 -3.92
CA ASN A 266 -21.55 -1.37 -3.57
C ASN A 266 -21.86 -2.56 -2.64
N ASP A 267 -22.78 -2.35 -1.70
CA ASP A 267 -23.35 -3.43 -0.92
C ASP A 267 -24.22 -4.35 -1.79
N ASN A 268 -24.18 -5.62 -1.47
CA ASN A 268 -25.10 -6.60 -2.06
C ASN A 268 -26.41 -6.64 -1.26
N LYS A 269 -27.55 -6.71 -1.97
CA LYS A 269 -28.88 -6.82 -1.34
C LYS A 269 -29.13 -8.22 -0.76
N GLU A 270 -28.61 -9.23 -1.43
CA GLU A 270 -28.74 -10.63 -1.07
C GLU A 270 -27.35 -11.23 -0.78
N PRO A 271 -27.24 -12.24 0.08
CA PRO A 271 -25.99 -12.95 0.32
C PRO A 271 -25.41 -13.51 -0.98
N ILE A 272 -24.12 -13.28 -1.20
CA ILE A 272 -23.37 -13.88 -2.29
C ILE A 272 -22.85 -15.21 -1.80
N VAL A 273 -23.16 -16.30 -2.49
CA VAL A 273 -22.69 -17.66 -2.17
C VAL A 273 -21.81 -18.16 -3.31
N LEU A 274 -20.56 -18.46 -3.00
CA LEU A 274 -19.62 -19.08 -3.92
C LEU A 274 -19.18 -20.44 -3.38
N VAL A 275 -19.43 -21.50 -4.15
CA VAL A 275 -18.89 -22.84 -3.89
C VAL A 275 -17.80 -23.11 -4.91
N TYR A 276 -16.61 -23.40 -4.41
CA TYR A 276 -15.43 -23.65 -5.23
C TYR A 276 -14.79 -24.98 -4.81
N GLN A 277 -14.33 -25.75 -5.80
CA GLN A 277 -13.62 -27.01 -5.59
C GLN A 277 -12.33 -27.00 -6.40
N ASP A 278 -11.24 -27.39 -5.74
CA ASP A 278 -9.95 -27.56 -6.40
C ASP A 278 -9.33 -28.89 -5.97
N LYS A 279 -8.70 -29.59 -6.91
CA LYS A 279 -8.11 -30.92 -6.67
C LYS A 279 -6.90 -30.90 -5.72
N GLU A 280 -6.27 -29.73 -5.55
CA GLU A 280 -5.12 -29.54 -4.65
C GLU A 280 -5.56 -29.09 -3.26
N GLN A 281 -6.85 -28.76 -3.06
CA GLN A 281 -7.39 -28.38 -1.76
C GLN A 281 -7.73 -29.65 -0.96
N SER A 282 -6.98 -29.90 0.10
CA SER A 282 -7.14 -31.09 0.95
C SER A 282 -8.21 -30.94 2.04
N ASN A 283 -8.56 -29.71 2.41
CA ASN A 283 -9.47 -29.40 3.50
C ASN A 283 -10.69 -28.61 3.00
N VAL A 284 -11.82 -28.80 3.68
CA VAL A 284 -13.00 -27.96 3.51
C VAL A 284 -12.80 -26.67 4.31
N GLN A 285 -13.05 -25.53 3.69
CA GLN A 285 -13.02 -24.22 4.34
C GLN A 285 -14.35 -23.51 4.10
N ALA A 286 -14.89 -22.87 5.11
CA ALA A 286 -16.01 -21.95 5.00
C ALA A 286 -15.52 -20.54 5.35
N LEU A 287 -15.70 -19.59 4.45
CA LEU A 287 -15.30 -18.19 4.63
C LEU A 287 -16.54 -17.31 4.60
N ILE A 288 -16.68 -16.45 5.58
CA ILE A 288 -17.76 -15.47 5.68
C ILE A 288 -17.14 -14.09 5.62
N PHE A 289 -17.53 -13.31 4.59
CA PHE A 289 -17.11 -11.93 4.41
C PHE A 289 -18.30 -11.00 4.66
N ASN A 290 -18.12 -10.04 5.55
CA ASN A 290 -19.07 -8.97 5.74
C ASN A 290 -18.50 -7.68 5.14
N LYS A 291 -19.08 -7.21 4.02
CA LYS A 291 -18.71 -5.93 3.41
C LYS A 291 -19.34 -4.79 4.20
N HIS A 292 -18.60 -3.74 4.42
CA HIS A 292 -19.07 -2.51 5.03
C HIS A 292 -18.35 -1.32 4.41
N GLU A 293 -18.90 -0.12 4.57
CA GLU A 293 -18.23 1.10 4.12
C GLU A 293 -16.90 1.28 4.83
N ALA A 294 -15.88 1.66 4.06
CA ALA A 294 -14.59 2.02 4.63
C ALA A 294 -14.74 3.32 5.45
N THR A 295 -14.08 3.34 6.61
CA THR A 295 -14.01 4.58 7.39
C THR A 295 -13.30 5.66 6.56
N PRO A 296 -13.87 6.89 6.43
CA PRO A 296 -13.21 8.00 5.76
C PRO A 296 -11.84 8.30 6.35
N ASP A 297 -10.88 8.69 5.50
CA ASP A 297 -9.48 8.91 5.92
C ASP A 297 -9.36 9.96 7.03
N GLU A 298 -10.23 10.97 7.02
CA GLU A 298 -10.27 12.04 8.04
C GLU A 298 -10.63 11.50 9.43
N GLN A 299 -11.32 10.37 9.52
CA GLN A 299 -11.74 9.75 10.77
C GLN A 299 -10.76 8.69 11.27
N LYS A 300 -9.85 8.20 10.41
CA LYS A 300 -8.87 7.17 10.78
C LYS A 300 -7.83 7.66 11.80
N GLY A 301 -7.69 8.98 11.94
CA GLY A 301 -6.76 9.62 12.87
C GLY A 301 -7.33 9.90 14.27
N ASP A 302 -8.52 9.42 14.62
CA ASP A 302 -9.09 9.66 15.95
C ASP A 302 -9.20 8.39 16.83
N MET A 303 -9.38 8.60 18.12
CA MET A 303 -9.49 7.51 19.10
C MET A 303 -10.73 6.65 18.88
N GLY A 304 -11.78 7.21 18.27
CA GLY A 304 -13.00 6.48 17.94
C GLY A 304 -12.72 5.35 16.95
N TYR A 305 -11.97 5.63 15.90
CA TYR A 305 -11.56 4.64 14.93
C TYR A 305 -10.68 3.54 15.56
N LEU A 306 -9.72 3.92 16.41
CA LEU A 306 -8.86 2.94 17.11
C LEU A 306 -9.68 1.99 18.00
N VAL A 307 -10.63 2.55 18.78
CA VAL A 307 -11.51 1.75 19.65
C VAL A 307 -12.42 0.83 18.84
N GLN A 308 -12.99 1.35 17.73
CA GLN A 308 -13.83 0.54 16.85
C GLN A 308 -13.05 -0.63 16.23
N ASN A 309 -11.85 -0.39 15.72
CA ASN A 309 -11.01 -1.44 15.15
C ASN A 309 -10.65 -2.50 16.19
N TYR A 310 -10.29 -2.07 17.39
CA TYR A 310 -9.99 -2.99 18.47
C TYR A 310 -11.20 -3.85 18.84
N ALA A 311 -12.37 -3.25 18.99
CA ALA A 311 -13.62 -3.96 19.28
C ALA A 311 -13.98 -4.96 18.15
N THR A 312 -13.86 -4.55 16.89
CA THR A 312 -14.09 -5.42 15.73
C THR A 312 -13.13 -6.61 15.71
N THR A 313 -11.85 -6.38 16.00
CA THR A 313 -10.86 -7.45 16.11
C THR A 313 -11.21 -8.46 17.20
N LEU A 314 -11.61 -7.98 18.39
CA LEU A 314 -12.04 -8.86 19.48
C LEU A 314 -13.26 -9.69 19.11
N ILE A 315 -14.29 -9.08 18.51
CA ILE A 315 -15.50 -9.75 18.07
C ILE A 315 -15.17 -10.84 17.04
N ASN A 316 -14.35 -10.52 16.05
CA ASN A 316 -13.93 -11.47 15.03
C ASN A 316 -13.15 -12.65 15.62
N ASN A 317 -12.26 -12.41 16.57
CA ASN A 317 -11.50 -13.47 17.25
C ASN A 317 -12.44 -14.38 18.05
N MET A 318 -13.36 -13.80 18.84
CA MET A 318 -14.34 -14.58 19.61
C MET A 318 -15.28 -15.39 18.72
N LEU A 319 -15.68 -14.84 17.57
CA LEU A 319 -16.51 -15.54 16.60
C LEU A 319 -15.74 -16.70 15.96
N ASN A 320 -14.50 -16.47 15.54
CA ASN A 320 -13.66 -17.51 14.96
C ASN A 320 -13.38 -18.67 15.94
N GLU A 321 -13.14 -18.37 17.22
CA GLU A 321 -13.00 -19.42 18.24
C GLU A 321 -14.25 -20.30 18.30
N ARG A 322 -15.44 -19.69 18.34
CA ARG A 322 -16.71 -20.44 18.39
C ARG A 322 -17.02 -21.22 17.12
N LEU A 323 -16.58 -20.74 15.96
CA LEU A 323 -16.78 -21.45 14.69
C LEU A 323 -15.81 -22.65 14.53
N ASN A 324 -14.73 -22.66 15.28
CA ASN A 324 -13.73 -23.75 15.30
C ASN A 324 -14.01 -24.83 16.39
N GLU A 325 -14.93 -24.58 17.31
CA GLU A 325 -15.47 -25.60 18.27
C GLU A 325 -16.47 -26.55 17.60
#